data_7e0f7e0e47107e3b7c3d4411f602bc71
#
_entry.id   7e0f7e0e47107e3b7c3d4411f602bc71
#
_cell.length_a   1.000
_cell.length_b   1.000
_cell.length_c   1.000
_cell.angle_alpha   90.00
_cell.angle_beta   90.00
_cell.angle_gamma   90.00
#
_symmetry.space_group_name_H-M   'P 1'
#
loop_
_entity.id
_entity.type
_entity.pdbx_description
1 polymer ?
#
loop_
_entity_poly.entity_id
_entity_poly.type
_entity_poly.pdbx_seq_one_letter_code
_entity_poly.pdbx_strand_id
1 'polypeptide(L)'
;MLIVQNKTDTGKYLISVTAESELSKSNQAEKGEYMNEDEKREIERKKRIQAREMKRRQQVMKQRMILAGTAVLILLVVIVSASVSNHRKKVKQEEEIKAAQQKKAEEEAKKQEADSELHFIAVGDNILQDALLEAGKENEETWNYDALYAQVAGDIQAADLAAVNQETPLVNDHKDVSGSGLMGTPLEVGDALAKAGFDIVTQATNHAFDKGKPGILNSAAFWQTQHADVQLLGIHGDEADAENRVKVIDKKNMKIAVMNYTYGVDEDAGFSEADSYMIDVYSEDKVKADVQKAKGEADFVMVFLHAGAEYSEEFSDTARQRIDFLAAQGVDAVICSNPHVLQSYGMMPRQDGKNMLVYSSLGNFVSADVQVRGLVGGMADITLKKDGKTGEVSVRGSH
;
A
#
# COMPACT_ATOMS: atom_id res chain seq x y z
N MET A 1 -81.59 29.87 -4.02
CA MET A 1 -80.75 29.60 -5.18
C MET A 1 -80.26 30.89 -5.78
N LEU A 2 -79.08 31.23 -5.56
CA LEU A 2 -78.07 31.83 -6.48
C LEU A 2 -76.84 32.19 -5.65
N ILE A 3 -75.78 31.56 -6.02
CA ILE A 3 -74.46 31.74 -5.51
C ILE A 3 -73.80 32.89 -6.30
N VAL A 4 -73.23 33.88 -5.63
CA VAL A 4 -72.23 34.75 -6.23
C VAL A 4 -70.97 34.70 -5.33
N GLN A 5 -69.95 34.05 -5.85
CA GLN A 5 -68.63 34.10 -5.27
C GLN A 5 -67.94 35.43 -5.69
N ASN A 6 -67.45 36.15 -4.72
CA ASN A 6 -66.42 37.14 -4.99
C ASN A 6 -65.22 36.87 -4.04
N LYS A 7 -64.08 36.63 -4.65
CA LYS A 7 -62.83 36.32 -3.99
C LYS A 7 -62.06 37.63 -3.75
N THR A 8 -61.75 37.95 -2.54
CA THR A 8 -60.81 39.03 -2.23
C THR A 8 -59.48 38.48 -1.75
N ASP A 9 -58.42 39.18 -2.06
CA ASP A 9 -56.97 38.75 -1.99
C ASP A 9 -56.41 38.47 -0.60
N THR A 10 -57.24 38.32 0.45
CA THR A 10 -56.73 38.08 1.80
C THR A 10 -57.35 36.89 2.56
N GLY A 11 -58.06 36.01 1.85
CA GLY A 11 -58.42 34.70 2.41
C GLY A 11 -59.32 34.67 3.68
N LYS A 12 -60.15 35.68 3.94
CA LYS A 12 -61.12 35.65 5.06
C LYS A 12 -62.54 35.76 4.57
N TYR A 13 -63.39 34.83 4.97
CA TYR A 13 -64.82 34.84 4.71
C TYR A 13 -65.51 35.58 5.85
N LEU A 14 -66.29 36.63 5.51
CA LEU A 14 -67.24 37.28 6.39
C LEU A 14 -68.65 36.83 6.04
N ILE A 15 -69.34 36.18 6.96
CA ILE A 15 -70.78 35.89 6.82
C ILE A 15 -71.54 36.96 7.58
N SER A 16 -72.24 37.78 6.82
CA SER A 16 -73.24 38.71 7.47
C SER A 16 -74.60 38.05 7.54
N VAL A 17 -75.09 37.92 8.73
CA VAL A 17 -76.47 37.52 8.94
C VAL A 17 -77.17 38.78 9.44
N THR A 18 -78.02 39.38 8.61
CA THR A 18 -78.96 40.43 9.03
C THR A 18 -80.35 40.07 8.56
N ALA A 19 -81.28 40.40 9.44
CA ALA A 19 -82.73 40.50 9.25
C ALA A 19 -83.58 39.22 9.38
N GLU A 20 -83.86 38.89 10.63
CA GLU A 20 -85.18 38.23 10.98
C GLU A 20 -85.50 38.37 12.46
N SER A 21 -85.28 39.53 13.11
CA SER A 21 -85.53 39.71 14.54
C SER A 21 -86.62 40.80 14.85
N GLU A 22 -87.24 41.40 13.90
CA GLU A 22 -88.23 42.48 14.24
C GLU A 22 -89.71 42.15 14.06
N LEU A 23 -90.08 40.97 13.54
CA LEU A 23 -91.48 40.60 13.38
C LEU A 23 -92.08 39.77 14.54
N SER A 24 -91.31 39.40 15.54
CA SER A 24 -91.87 38.59 16.65
C SER A 24 -92.25 39.38 17.96
N LYS A 25 -91.94 40.68 18.00
CA LYS A 25 -92.20 41.46 19.24
C LYS A 25 -93.58 42.13 19.34
N SER A 26 -94.39 42.20 18.25
CA SER A 26 -95.72 42.86 18.32
C SER A 26 -96.91 41.95 18.75
N ASN A 27 -96.75 40.63 18.79
CA ASN A 27 -97.82 39.69 19.06
C ASN A 27 -97.83 39.13 20.51
N GLN A 28 -96.94 39.59 21.38
CA GLN A 28 -96.90 39.12 22.81
C GLN A 28 -97.53 40.06 23.83
N ALA A 29 -97.93 41.24 23.45
CA ALA A 29 -98.48 42.24 24.41
C ALA A 29 -99.99 42.10 24.73
N GLU A 30 -100.78 41.38 23.93
CA GLU A 30 -102.27 41.30 24.12
C GLU A 30 -102.78 40.02 24.80
N LYS A 31 -101.91 39.07 25.22
CA LYS A 31 -102.37 37.86 25.92
C LYS A 31 -102.06 37.81 27.44
N GLY A 32 -101.71 38.94 28.07
CA GLY A 32 -101.24 38.96 29.43
C GLY A 32 -102.32 39.16 30.53
N GLU A 33 -103.57 39.40 30.18
CA GLU A 33 -104.51 39.95 31.15
C GLU A 33 -105.54 38.97 31.73
N TYR A 34 -105.56 37.69 31.39
CA TYR A 34 -106.46 36.68 31.96
C TYR A 34 -105.78 35.33 32.26
N MET A 35 -104.59 35.32 32.83
CA MET A 35 -104.04 34.08 33.31
C MET A 35 -104.24 33.90 34.81
N ASN A 36 -104.75 32.71 35.22
CA ASN A 36 -104.89 32.28 36.62
C ASN A 36 -103.51 32.17 37.27
N GLU A 37 -103.39 32.46 38.56
CA GLU A 37 -102.18 32.40 39.39
C GLU A 37 -101.44 31.04 39.24
N ASP A 38 -102.15 29.92 39.12
CA ASP A 38 -101.56 28.58 38.96
C ASP A 38 -100.92 28.40 37.60
N GLU A 39 -101.47 28.97 36.53
CA GLU A 39 -100.86 28.94 35.16
C GLU A 39 -99.55 29.79 35.12
N LYS A 40 -99.57 30.94 35.81
CA LYS A 40 -98.33 31.77 35.92
C LYS A 40 -97.26 31.02 36.67
N ARG A 41 -97.55 30.28 37.75
CA ARG A 41 -96.61 29.44 38.49
C ARG A 41 -96.11 28.30 37.68
N GLU A 42 -96.90 27.67 36.82
CA GLU A 42 -96.49 26.57 35.94
C GLU A 42 -95.54 27.04 34.82
N ILE A 43 -95.85 28.21 34.24
CA ILE A 43 -94.98 28.82 33.24
C ILE A 43 -93.62 29.20 33.88
N GLU A 44 -93.62 29.78 35.05
CA GLU A 44 -92.40 30.13 35.76
C GLU A 44 -91.59 28.89 36.16
N ARG A 45 -92.23 27.80 36.55
CA ARG A 45 -91.64 26.51 36.82
C ARG A 45 -91.02 25.90 35.58
N LYS A 46 -91.73 25.93 34.42
CA LYS A 46 -91.14 25.45 33.07
C LYS A 46 -89.96 26.31 32.66
N LYS A 47 -90.03 27.65 32.83
CA LYS A 47 -88.90 28.54 32.54
C LYS A 47 -87.69 28.23 33.43
N ARG A 48 -87.90 27.96 34.74
CA ARG A 48 -86.80 27.57 35.63
C ARG A 48 -86.19 26.23 35.30
N ILE A 49 -87.00 25.25 34.85
CA ILE A 49 -86.54 23.93 34.42
C ILE A 49 -85.69 24.10 33.10
N GLN A 50 -86.20 24.81 32.11
CA GLN A 50 -85.51 25.08 30.86
C GLN A 50 -84.19 25.86 31.12
N ALA A 51 -84.16 26.81 31.98
CA ALA A 51 -82.95 27.56 32.33
C ALA A 51 -81.91 26.66 33.01
N ARG A 52 -82.38 25.70 33.89
CA ARG A 52 -81.46 24.72 34.49
C ARG A 52 -80.93 23.74 33.47
N GLU A 53 -81.78 23.29 32.54
CA GLU A 53 -81.30 22.38 31.44
C GLU A 53 -80.32 23.09 30.51
N MET A 54 -80.59 24.36 30.15
CA MET A 54 -79.67 25.14 29.32
C MET A 54 -78.34 25.36 30.04
N LYS A 55 -78.35 25.71 31.35
CA LYS A 55 -77.06 25.78 32.09
C LYS A 55 -76.35 24.49 32.18
N ARG A 56 -77.02 23.35 32.35
CA ARG A 56 -76.45 22.03 32.36
C ARG A 56 -75.84 21.66 30.98
N ARG A 57 -76.56 21.92 29.88
CA ARG A 57 -76.08 21.76 28.53
C ARG A 57 -74.82 22.59 28.22
N GLN A 58 -74.85 23.87 28.70
CA GLN A 58 -73.65 24.73 28.52
C GLN A 58 -72.42 24.22 29.33
N GLN A 59 -72.65 23.71 30.56
CA GLN A 59 -71.57 23.12 31.34
C GLN A 59 -71.04 21.87 30.73
N VAL A 60 -71.86 20.98 30.21
CA VAL A 60 -71.46 19.76 29.52
C VAL A 60 -70.69 20.12 28.22
N MET A 61 -71.20 21.12 27.47
CA MET A 61 -70.48 21.58 26.26
C MET A 61 -69.10 22.18 26.61
N LYS A 62 -68.98 23.00 27.67
CA LYS A 62 -67.70 23.52 28.12
C LYS A 62 -66.74 22.40 28.53
N GLN A 63 -67.23 21.40 29.29
CA GLN A 63 -66.40 20.23 29.67
C GLN A 63 -65.95 19.43 28.44
N ARG A 64 -66.82 19.21 27.45
CA ARG A 64 -66.45 18.51 26.19
C ARG A 64 -65.48 19.32 25.40
N MET A 65 -65.58 20.64 25.33
CA MET A 65 -64.61 21.48 24.64
C MET A 65 -63.24 21.48 25.32
N ILE A 66 -63.21 21.50 26.66
CA ILE A 66 -61.94 21.38 27.40
C ILE A 66 -61.33 20.02 27.19
N LEU A 67 -62.06 18.91 27.26
CA LEU A 67 -61.62 17.59 27.00
C LEU A 67 -61.06 17.40 25.54
N ALA A 68 -61.80 17.95 24.57
CA ALA A 68 -61.33 17.92 23.17
C ALA A 68 -60.06 18.77 22.98
N GLY A 69 -59.98 19.94 23.61
CA GLY A 69 -58.77 20.78 23.57
C GLY A 69 -57.54 20.13 24.20
N THR A 70 -57.73 19.45 25.36
CA THR A 70 -56.66 18.70 26.01
C THR A 70 -56.22 17.51 25.20
N ALA A 71 -57.14 16.79 24.55
CA ALA A 71 -56.79 15.66 23.67
C ALA A 71 -55.96 16.11 22.44
N VAL A 72 -56.33 17.23 21.82
CA VAL A 72 -55.59 17.84 20.72
C VAL A 72 -54.21 18.29 21.19
N LEU A 73 -54.09 18.91 22.38
CA LEU A 73 -52.80 19.35 22.91
C LEU A 73 -51.84 18.14 23.14
N ILE A 74 -52.38 17.07 23.75
CA ILE A 74 -51.63 15.84 23.97
C ILE A 74 -51.14 15.25 22.61
N LEU A 75 -52.02 15.20 21.62
CA LEU A 75 -51.67 14.70 20.30
C LEU A 75 -50.54 15.53 19.65
N LEU A 76 -50.60 16.86 19.75
CA LEU A 76 -49.54 17.74 19.25
C LEU A 76 -48.22 17.51 19.97
N VAL A 77 -48.24 17.34 21.30
CA VAL A 77 -47.03 17.04 22.07
C VAL A 77 -46.41 15.71 21.63
N VAL A 78 -47.21 14.68 21.38
CA VAL A 78 -46.74 13.38 20.90
C VAL A 78 -46.14 13.51 19.50
N ILE A 79 -46.77 14.23 18.57
CA ILE A 79 -46.27 14.45 17.22
C ILE A 79 -44.92 15.21 17.24
N VAL A 80 -44.85 16.29 18.05
CA VAL A 80 -43.62 17.07 18.17
C VAL A 80 -42.49 16.21 18.79
N SER A 81 -42.80 15.45 19.85
CA SER A 81 -41.83 14.57 20.50
C SER A 81 -41.31 13.48 19.55
N ALA A 82 -42.18 12.86 18.76
CA ALA A 82 -41.82 11.88 17.75
C ALA A 82 -40.96 12.50 16.63
N SER A 83 -41.31 13.71 16.18
CA SER A 83 -40.56 14.45 15.16
C SER A 83 -39.14 14.79 15.64
N VAL A 84 -39.02 15.32 16.88
CA VAL A 84 -37.70 15.62 17.48
C VAL A 84 -36.88 14.37 17.69
N SER A 85 -37.48 13.27 18.14
CA SER A 85 -36.81 11.99 18.32
C SER A 85 -36.28 11.45 17.00
N ASN A 86 -37.09 11.49 15.92
CA ASN A 86 -36.68 11.04 14.59
C ASN A 86 -35.60 11.95 14.01
N HIS A 87 -35.69 13.26 14.23
CA HIS A 87 -34.62 14.19 13.79
C HIS A 87 -33.29 13.89 14.49
N ARG A 88 -33.32 13.70 15.83
CA ARG A 88 -32.11 13.33 16.59
C ARG A 88 -31.50 12.00 16.13
N LYS A 89 -32.34 10.99 15.82
CA LYS A 89 -31.86 9.72 15.27
C LYS A 89 -31.18 9.90 13.90
N LYS A 90 -31.77 10.72 13.02
CA LYS A 90 -31.15 11.02 11.70
C LYS A 90 -29.83 11.75 11.84
N VAL A 91 -29.77 12.79 12.69
CA VAL A 91 -28.50 13.51 12.92
C VAL A 91 -27.42 12.59 13.47
N LYS A 92 -27.75 11.75 14.46
CA LYS A 92 -26.80 10.77 15.00
C LYS A 92 -26.33 9.77 13.96
N GLN A 93 -27.22 9.29 13.10
CA GLN A 93 -26.87 8.38 12.01
C GLN A 93 -25.98 9.04 10.94
N GLU A 94 -26.24 10.31 10.62
CA GLU A 94 -25.38 11.09 9.71
C GLU A 94 -23.99 11.34 10.30
N GLU A 95 -23.90 11.61 11.61
CA GLU A 95 -22.62 11.75 12.31
C GLU A 95 -21.83 10.44 12.34
N GLU A 96 -22.50 9.32 12.61
CA GLU A 96 -21.88 7.98 12.57
C GLU A 96 -21.37 7.62 11.16
N ILE A 97 -22.13 7.94 10.11
CA ILE A 97 -21.72 7.73 8.72
C ILE A 97 -20.50 8.60 8.37
N LYS A 98 -20.51 9.88 8.76
CA LYS A 98 -19.37 10.79 8.53
C LYS A 98 -18.13 10.33 9.26
N ALA A 99 -18.25 9.91 10.53
CA ALA A 99 -17.13 9.39 11.31
C ALA A 99 -16.55 8.10 10.70
N ALA A 100 -17.41 7.20 10.20
CA ALA A 100 -16.98 5.98 9.52
C ALA A 100 -16.28 6.29 8.19
N GLN A 101 -16.79 7.25 7.41
CA GLN A 101 -16.15 7.70 6.17
C GLN A 101 -14.79 8.36 6.42
N GLN A 102 -14.70 9.19 7.46
CA GLN A 102 -13.44 9.84 7.83
C GLN A 102 -12.40 8.82 8.28
N LYS A 103 -12.79 7.85 9.12
CA LYS A 103 -11.91 6.77 9.56
C LYS A 103 -11.39 5.94 8.37
N LYS A 104 -12.28 5.61 7.43
CA LYS A 104 -11.90 4.87 6.20
C LYS A 104 -10.92 5.68 5.34
N ALA A 105 -11.17 6.98 5.16
CA ALA A 105 -10.27 7.86 4.43
C ALA A 105 -8.89 8.01 5.10
N GLU A 106 -8.84 8.07 6.44
CA GLU A 106 -7.58 8.07 7.20
C GLU A 106 -6.83 6.75 7.09
N GLU A 107 -7.54 5.61 7.10
CA GLU A 107 -6.93 4.28 6.89
C GLU A 107 -6.40 4.14 5.45
N GLU A 108 -7.14 4.59 4.45
CA GLU A 108 -6.70 4.61 3.05
C GLU A 108 -5.49 5.53 2.84
N ALA A 109 -5.48 6.72 3.46
CA ALA A 109 -4.35 7.64 3.40
C ALA A 109 -3.08 7.05 4.04
N LYS A 110 -3.20 6.40 5.22
CA LYS A 110 -2.08 5.72 5.88
C LYS A 110 -1.55 4.56 5.04
N LYS A 111 -2.44 3.78 4.42
CA LYS A 111 -2.04 2.69 3.52
C LYS A 111 -1.31 3.25 2.29
N GLN A 112 -1.82 4.31 1.69
CA GLN A 112 -1.19 4.96 0.54
C GLN A 112 0.19 5.55 0.89
N GLU A 113 0.36 6.10 2.11
CA GLU A 113 1.64 6.57 2.60
C GLU A 113 2.63 5.41 2.84
N ALA A 114 2.18 4.32 3.48
CA ALA A 114 2.98 3.11 3.68
C ALA A 114 3.39 2.47 2.33
N ASP A 115 2.49 2.42 1.36
CA ASP A 115 2.75 1.89 0.02
C ASP A 115 3.61 2.84 -0.84
N SER A 116 3.96 4.03 -0.35
CA SER A 116 4.85 4.98 -1.03
C SER A 116 6.31 4.89 -0.59
N GLU A 117 6.63 4.09 0.43
CA GLU A 117 8.00 3.85 0.90
C GLU A 117 8.33 2.37 0.76
N LEU A 118 9.50 2.07 0.17
CA LEU A 118 10.03 0.74 0.00
C LEU A 118 11.40 0.65 0.67
N HIS A 119 11.55 -0.33 1.55
CA HIS A 119 12.80 -0.65 2.22
C HIS A 119 13.52 -1.74 1.45
N PHE A 120 14.73 -1.44 0.96
CA PHE A 120 15.57 -2.31 0.17
C PHE A 120 16.88 -2.59 0.90
N ILE A 121 17.24 -3.86 1.04
CA ILE A 121 18.54 -4.28 1.58
C ILE A 121 19.36 -4.93 0.48
N ALA A 122 20.66 -4.64 0.45
CA ALA A 122 21.62 -5.40 -0.34
C ALA A 122 22.86 -5.75 0.48
N VAL A 123 23.39 -6.93 0.24
CA VAL A 123 24.65 -7.40 0.82
C VAL A 123 25.66 -7.74 -0.29
N GLY A 124 26.93 -7.85 0.09
CA GLY A 124 28.02 -8.11 -0.84
C GLY A 124 28.17 -9.58 -1.21
N ASP A 125 29.43 -10.01 -1.36
CA ASP A 125 29.81 -11.29 -1.95
C ASP A 125 29.58 -12.46 -1.00
N ASN A 126 28.69 -13.35 -1.41
CA ASN A 126 28.51 -14.67 -0.79
C ASN A 126 29.45 -15.65 -1.52
N ILE A 127 30.62 -15.85 -0.96
CA ILE A 127 31.68 -16.71 -1.52
C ILE A 127 32.17 -17.71 -0.46
N LEU A 128 31.85 -18.99 -0.68
CA LEU A 128 32.17 -20.04 0.28
C LEU A 128 33.46 -20.74 -0.08
N GLN A 129 34.52 -20.44 0.67
CA GLN A 129 35.76 -21.17 0.61
C GLN A 129 35.64 -22.53 1.34
N ASP A 130 36.65 -23.42 1.12
CA ASP A 130 36.62 -24.80 1.62
C ASP A 130 36.26 -24.95 3.11
N ALA A 131 36.72 -24.02 3.95
CA ALA A 131 36.43 -24.05 5.39
C ALA A 131 34.91 -23.86 5.70
N LEU A 132 34.22 -23.00 4.94
CA LEU A 132 32.77 -22.78 5.11
C LEU A 132 31.97 -23.91 4.48
N LEU A 133 32.42 -24.42 3.33
CA LEU A 133 31.81 -25.59 2.69
C LEU A 133 31.85 -26.80 3.60
N GLU A 134 32.98 -27.04 4.29
CA GLU A 134 33.11 -28.12 5.25
C GLU A 134 32.27 -27.92 6.49
N ALA A 135 32.14 -26.67 6.98
CA ALA A 135 31.35 -26.34 8.16
C ALA A 135 29.85 -26.61 7.99
N GLY A 136 29.33 -26.59 6.76
CA GLY A 136 27.93 -26.92 6.48
C GLY A 136 27.63 -28.42 6.36
N LYS A 137 28.63 -29.28 6.35
CA LYS A 137 28.44 -30.73 6.25
C LYS A 137 28.03 -31.30 7.61
N GLU A 138 26.83 -31.81 7.73
CA GLU A 138 26.38 -32.56 8.90
C GLU A 138 26.84 -34.03 8.86
N ASN A 139 26.86 -34.59 7.63
CA ASN A 139 27.38 -35.93 7.30
C ASN A 139 27.68 -36.00 5.79
N GLU A 140 27.99 -37.19 5.26
CA GLU A 140 28.33 -37.37 3.84
C GLU A 140 27.17 -37.02 2.89
N GLU A 141 25.92 -37.15 3.34
CA GLU A 141 24.72 -36.99 2.50
C GLU A 141 23.92 -35.71 2.82
N THR A 142 24.09 -35.12 4.02
CA THR A 142 23.28 -34.02 4.52
C THR A 142 24.13 -32.80 4.78
N TRP A 143 23.84 -31.72 4.09
CA TRP A 143 24.53 -30.45 4.23
C TRP A 143 23.53 -29.34 4.60
N ASN A 144 23.92 -28.39 5.44
CA ASN A 144 23.05 -27.31 5.91
C ASN A 144 23.86 -26.04 6.17
N TYR A 145 23.45 -24.95 5.55
CA TYR A 145 24.12 -23.65 5.62
C TYR A 145 23.28 -22.56 6.29
N ASP A 146 22.12 -22.89 6.88
CA ASP A 146 21.22 -21.93 7.51
C ASP A 146 21.94 -21.06 8.58
N ALA A 147 22.87 -21.66 9.32
CA ALA A 147 23.59 -20.98 10.38
C ALA A 147 24.43 -19.79 9.90
N LEU A 148 24.87 -19.80 8.63
CA LEU A 148 25.66 -18.70 8.05
C LEU A 148 24.88 -17.39 8.00
N TYR A 149 23.56 -17.46 7.81
CA TYR A 149 22.67 -16.30 7.59
C TYR A 149 21.80 -15.98 8.80
N ALA A 150 21.79 -16.84 9.81
CA ALA A 150 20.83 -16.76 10.94
C ALA A 150 20.90 -15.43 11.71
N GLN A 151 22.07 -14.80 11.81
CA GLN A 151 22.26 -13.57 12.58
C GLN A 151 21.64 -12.34 11.89
N VAL A 152 21.51 -12.35 10.57
CA VAL A 152 21.02 -11.24 9.76
C VAL A 152 19.67 -11.52 9.10
N ALA A 153 19.17 -12.75 9.18
CA ALA A 153 17.90 -13.15 8.57
C ALA A 153 16.72 -12.27 9.03
N GLY A 154 16.73 -11.79 10.27
CA GLY A 154 15.69 -10.91 10.79
C GLY A 154 15.64 -9.56 10.09
N ASP A 155 16.79 -8.97 9.79
CA ASP A 155 16.88 -7.69 9.06
C ASP A 155 16.50 -7.88 7.59
N ILE A 156 16.98 -8.98 6.97
CA ILE A 156 16.67 -9.33 5.57
C ILE A 156 15.17 -9.52 5.39
N GLN A 157 14.52 -10.30 6.25
CA GLN A 157 13.07 -10.56 6.22
C GLN A 157 12.22 -9.35 6.55
N ALA A 158 12.76 -8.37 7.25
CA ALA A 158 12.06 -7.11 7.56
C ALA A 158 12.04 -6.13 6.37
N ALA A 159 12.94 -6.31 5.40
CA ALA A 159 12.97 -5.52 4.18
C ALA A 159 11.81 -5.87 3.24
N ASP A 160 11.43 -4.94 2.38
CA ASP A 160 10.46 -5.20 1.31
C ASP A 160 11.08 -5.98 0.16
N LEU A 161 12.38 -5.73 -0.12
CA LEU A 161 13.22 -6.45 -1.07
C LEU A 161 14.63 -6.59 -0.52
N ALA A 162 15.23 -7.75 -0.70
CA ALA A 162 16.60 -8.02 -0.30
C ALA A 162 17.41 -8.69 -1.42
N ALA A 163 18.65 -8.22 -1.64
CA ALA A 163 19.54 -8.70 -2.68
C ALA A 163 20.87 -9.22 -2.13
N VAL A 164 21.41 -10.28 -2.73
CA VAL A 164 22.72 -10.84 -2.42
C VAL A 164 23.50 -11.16 -3.71
N ASN A 165 24.81 -10.94 -3.69
CA ASN A 165 25.68 -11.44 -4.75
C ASN A 165 26.15 -12.86 -4.43
N GLN A 166 25.62 -13.87 -5.12
CA GLN A 166 26.09 -15.25 -5.08
C GLN A 166 27.23 -15.39 -6.09
N GLU A 167 28.44 -15.41 -5.62
CA GLU A 167 29.60 -15.22 -6.50
C GLU A 167 29.92 -16.44 -7.34
N THR A 168 29.71 -17.63 -6.81
CA THR A 168 30.07 -18.90 -7.48
C THR A 168 28.85 -19.67 -7.94
N PRO A 169 28.94 -20.47 -9.03
CA PRO A 169 27.80 -21.22 -9.54
C PRO A 169 27.33 -22.30 -8.56
N LEU A 170 26.04 -22.55 -8.54
CA LEU A 170 25.43 -23.65 -7.78
C LEU A 170 25.58 -24.96 -8.56
N VAL A 171 25.98 -26.03 -7.87
CA VAL A 171 26.22 -27.34 -8.45
C VAL A 171 25.32 -28.42 -7.87
N ASN A 172 24.82 -29.32 -8.71
CA ASN A 172 23.86 -30.39 -8.31
C ASN A 172 24.54 -31.57 -7.62
N ASP A 173 25.85 -31.84 -7.94
CA ASP A 173 26.59 -32.97 -7.39
C ASP A 173 27.62 -32.44 -6.38
N HIS A 174 27.60 -32.95 -5.16
CA HIS A 174 28.54 -32.58 -4.11
C HIS A 174 30.00 -32.85 -4.50
N LYS A 175 30.28 -33.72 -5.53
CA LYS A 175 31.61 -33.94 -6.07
C LYS A 175 32.17 -32.72 -6.81
N ASP A 176 31.31 -31.86 -7.32
CA ASP A 176 31.69 -30.65 -8.06
C ASP A 176 31.85 -29.44 -7.12
N VAL A 177 31.55 -29.60 -5.83
CA VAL A 177 31.73 -28.55 -4.82
C VAL A 177 33.21 -28.30 -4.58
N SER A 178 33.63 -27.03 -4.66
CA SER A 178 34.99 -26.59 -4.43
C SER A 178 35.01 -25.15 -3.94
N GLY A 179 35.77 -24.86 -2.90
CA GLY A 179 35.96 -23.53 -2.34
C GLY A 179 37.24 -22.84 -2.79
N SER A 180 37.92 -23.37 -3.83
CA SER A 180 39.15 -22.82 -4.38
C SER A 180 39.35 -23.21 -5.85
N GLY A 181 40.12 -22.43 -6.58
CA GLY A 181 40.31 -22.62 -8.02
C GLY A 181 39.03 -22.39 -8.81
N LEU A 182 38.64 -23.35 -9.65
CA LEU A 182 37.30 -23.32 -10.29
C LEU A 182 36.23 -23.73 -9.26
N MET A 183 35.62 -22.73 -8.64
CA MET A 183 34.75 -22.88 -7.48
C MET A 183 33.34 -23.37 -7.85
N GLY A 184 32.71 -24.07 -6.92
CA GLY A 184 31.31 -24.52 -7.05
C GLY A 184 30.65 -24.64 -5.70
N THR A 185 29.47 -24.09 -5.55
CA THR A 185 28.72 -24.00 -4.32
C THR A 185 27.56 -25.02 -4.31
N PRO A 186 27.30 -25.77 -3.25
CA PRO A 186 26.20 -26.73 -3.21
C PRO A 186 24.84 -26.04 -3.20
N LEU A 187 23.79 -26.72 -3.71
CA LEU A 187 22.43 -26.18 -3.78
C LEU A 187 21.87 -25.75 -2.42
N GLU A 188 22.26 -26.42 -1.36
CA GLU A 188 21.84 -26.15 0.03
C GLU A 188 22.22 -24.72 0.50
N VAL A 189 23.22 -24.11 -0.12
CA VAL A 189 23.53 -22.68 0.11
C VAL A 189 22.45 -21.81 -0.52
N GLY A 190 22.00 -22.14 -1.74
CA GLY A 190 20.86 -21.47 -2.39
C GLY A 190 19.57 -21.59 -1.57
N ASP A 191 19.28 -22.80 -1.04
CA ASP A 191 18.14 -23.02 -0.14
C ASP A 191 18.24 -22.13 1.12
N ALA A 192 19.43 -22.03 1.69
CA ALA A 192 19.66 -21.22 2.89
C ALA A 192 19.52 -19.70 2.59
N LEU A 193 19.95 -19.22 1.43
CA LEU A 193 19.74 -17.84 0.98
C LEU A 193 18.25 -17.52 0.80
N ALA A 194 17.51 -18.39 0.11
CA ALA A 194 16.07 -18.25 -0.05
C ALA A 194 15.34 -18.24 1.30
N LYS A 195 15.71 -19.15 2.22
CA LYS A 195 15.17 -19.24 3.58
C LYS A 195 15.52 -18.00 4.42
N ALA A 196 16.69 -17.40 4.22
CA ALA A 196 17.06 -16.14 4.89
C ALA A 196 16.19 -14.96 4.44
N GLY A 197 15.53 -15.05 3.29
CA GLY A 197 14.56 -14.06 2.80
C GLY A 197 15.07 -13.19 1.64
N PHE A 198 16.11 -13.60 0.92
CA PHE A 198 16.57 -12.87 -0.25
C PHE A 198 15.58 -13.04 -1.43
N ASP A 199 15.16 -11.91 -2.00
CA ASP A 199 14.27 -11.83 -3.15
C ASP A 199 15.04 -11.77 -4.48
N ILE A 200 16.31 -11.33 -4.44
CA ILE A 200 17.15 -11.10 -5.61
C ILE A 200 18.52 -11.73 -5.38
N VAL A 201 18.93 -12.55 -6.34
CA VAL A 201 20.27 -13.14 -6.38
C VAL A 201 20.97 -12.71 -7.65
N THR A 202 22.15 -12.09 -7.51
CA THR A 202 22.99 -11.69 -8.63
C THR A 202 24.11 -12.73 -8.82
N GLN A 203 24.34 -13.16 -10.04
CA GLN A 203 25.36 -14.17 -10.38
C GLN A 203 26.19 -13.83 -11.61
N ALA A 204 26.11 -12.61 -12.19
CA ALA A 204 27.12 -12.16 -13.15
C ALA A 204 28.36 -11.74 -12.38
N THR A 205 29.32 -12.66 -12.27
CA THR A 205 30.58 -12.51 -11.55
C THR A 205 31.73 -13.04 -12.41
N ASN A 206 32.99 -12.81 -12.02
CA ASN A 206 34.16 -13.45 -12.68
C ASN A 206 34.15 -14.97 -12.50
N HIS A 207 33.59 -15.49 -11.38
CA HIS A 207 33.45 -16.93 -11.10
C HIS A 207 32.21 -17.60 -11.69
N ALA A 208 31.33 -16.84 -12.38
CA ALA A 208 30.05 -17.37 -12.88
C ALA A 208 30.21 -18.63 -13.77
N PHE A 209 31.33 -18.76 -14.48
CA PHE A 209 31.57 -19.87 -15.39
C PHE A 209 32.56 -20.94 -14.88
N ASP A 210 32.92 -20.92 -13.60
CA ASP A 210 33.89 -21.86 -13.00
C ASP A 210 33.53 -23.33 -13.17
N LYS A 211 32.27 -23.64 -13.29
CA LYS A 211 31.79 -25.01 -13.61
C LYS A 211 31.27 -25.13 -15.04
N GLY A 212 31.71 -24.22 -15.91
CA GLY A 212 31.33 -24.19 -17.30
C GLY A 212 29.83 -24.06 -17.52
N LYS A 213 29.38 -24.40 -18.72
CA LYS A 213 27.94 -24.39 -19.05
C LYS A 213 27.07 -25.20 -18.10
N PRO A 214 27.46 -26.41 -17.60
CA PRO A 214 26.67 -27.13 -16.60
C PRO A 214 26.44 -26.33 -15.32
N GLY A 215 27.41 -25.55 -14.82
CA GLY A 215 27.24 -24.72 -13.62
C GLY A 215 26.18 -23.63 -13.81
N ILE A 216 26.20 -22.93 -14.95
CA ILE A 216 25.17 -21.94 -15.30
C ILE A 216 23.80 -22.59 -15.37
N LEU A 217 23.66 -23.72 -16.10
CA LEU A 217 22.37 -24.40 -16.25
C LEU A 217 21.83 -24.94 -14.93
N ASN A 218 22.69 -25.45 -14.05
CA ASN A 218 22.30 -25.92 -12.72
C ASN A 218 21.80 -24.76 -11.85
N SER A 219 22.54 -23.63 -11.82
CA SER A 219 22.12 -22.45 -11.06
C SER A 219 20.79 -21.90 -11.57
N ALA A 220 20.65 -21.71 -12.90
CA ALA A 220 19.43 -21.20 -13.49
C ALA A 220 18.22 -22.13 -13.22
N ALA A 221 18.41 -23.43 -13.42
CA ALA A 221 17.35 -24.42 -13.16
C ALA A 221 16.94 -24.47 -11.67
N PHE A 222 17.90 -24.39 -10.76
CA PHE A 222 17.66 -24.38 -9.32
C PHE A 222 16.73 -23.21 -8.93
N TRP A 223 17.09 -21.98 -9.27
CA TRP A 223 16.30 -20.81 -8.96
C TRP A 223 14.92 -20.85 -9.62
N GLN A 224 14.85 -21.22 -10.91
CA GLN A 224 13.58 -21.27 -11.64
C GLN A 224 12.62 -22.36 -11.13
N THR A 225 13.13 -23.49 -10.65
CA THR A 225 12.26 -24.63 -10.30
C THR A 225 12.01 -24.81 -8.81
N GLN A 226 12.97 -24.45 -7.96
CA GLN A 226 12.87 -24.64 -6.51
C GLN A 226 12.54 -23.34 -5.78
N HIS A 227 12.96 -22.19 -6.31
CA HIS A 227 12.77 -20.87 -5.70
C HIS A 227 12.31 -19.83 -6.74
N ALA A 228 11.23 -20.12 -7.46
CA ALA A 228 10.69 -19.28 -8.55
C ALA A 228 10.25 -17.87 -8.15
N ASP A 229 10.10 -17.61 -6.86
CA ASP A 229 9.85 -16.30 -6.24
C ASP A 229 11.10 -15.45 -6.11
N VAL A 230 12.30 -16.04 -6.19
CA VAL A 230 13.59 -15.34 -6.19
C VAL A 230 13.95 -14.92 -7.60
N GLN A 231 14.32 -13.64 -7.78
CA GLN A 231 14.76 -13.12 -9.07
C GLN A 231 16.26 -13.40 -9.28
N LEU A 232 16.59 -14.33 -10.18
CA LEU A 232 17.95 -14.56 -10.61
C LEU A 232 18.34 -13.51 -11.66
N LEU A 233 19.50 -12.87 -11.48
CA LEU A 233 20.05 -11.86 -12.39
C LEU A 233 21.45 -12.25 -12.85
N GLY A 234 21.76 -11.89 -14.10
CA GLY A 234 23.14 -11.89 -14.63
C GLY A 234 23.60 -13.18 -15.27
N ILE A 235 22.90 -14.31 -15.06
CA ILE A 235 23.16 -15.57 -15.78
C ILE A 235 21.87 -16.09 -16.41
N HIS A 236 22.01 -16.85 -17.51
CA HIS A 236 20.89 -17.27 -18.34
C HIS A 236 20.99 -18.73 -18.78
N GLY A 237 19.88 -19.46 -18.73
CA GLY A 237 19.76 -20.85 -19.16
C GLY A 237 19.75 -21.00 -20.68
N ASP A 238 19.25 -20.01 -21.40
CA ASP A 238 19.16 -19.96 -22.85
C ASP A 238 19.12 -18.51 -23.37
N GLU A 239 19.14 -18.34 -24.70
CA GLU A 239 19.13 -17.04 -25.36
C GLU A 239 17.82 -16.24 -25.08
N ALA A 240 16.69 -16.93 -24.98
CA ALA A 240 15.40 -16.26 -24.71
C ALA A 240 15.36 -15.70 -23.29
N ASP A 241 15.97 -16.38 -22.32
CA ASP A 241 16.14 -15.85 -20.96
C ASP A 241 17.08 -14.64 -20.97
N ALA A 242 18.18 -14.71 -21.75
CA ALA A 242 19.13 -13.60 -21.91
C ALA A 242 18.49 -12.33 -22.53
N GLU A 243 17.48 -12.44 -23.39
CA GLU A 243 16.73 -11.31 -23.93
C GLU A 243 15.89 -10.63 -22.82
N ASN A 244 15.56 -11.35 -21.75
CA ASN A 244 14.78 -10.88 -20.60
C ASN A 244 15.64 -10.55 -19.37
N ARG A 245 16.91 -10.15 -19.57
CA ARG A 245 17.86 -9.83 -18.47
C ARG A 245 17.45 -8.64 -17.61
N VAL A 246 16.69 -7.71 -18.14
CA VAL A 246 16.10 -6.61 -17.36
C VAL A 246 14.86 -7.16 -16.67
N LYS A 247 14.92 -7.30 -15.35
CA LYS A 247 13.76 -7.72 -14.55
C LYS A 247 13.10 -6.48 -13.93
N VAL A 248 11.76 -6.42 -13.97
CA VAL A 248 10.98 -5.33 -13.33
C VAL A 248 10.17 -5.92 -12.19
N ILE A 249 10.43 -5.44 -10.99
CA ILE A 249 9.75 -5.86 -9.76
C ILE A 249 8.73 -4.79 -9.40
N ASP A 250 7.46 -5.19 -9.29
CA ASP A 250 6.36 -4.32 -8.84
C ASP A 250 6.12 -4.56 -7.35
N LYS A 251 6.49 -3.59 -6.53
CA LYS A 251 6.34 -3.65 -5.07
C LYS A 251 5.94 -2.30 -4.52
N LYS A 252 4.95 -2.25 -3.64
CA LYS A 252 4.48 -1.01 -2.99
C LYS A 252 4.22 0.14 -3.98
N ASN A 253 3.52 -0.14 -5.07
CA ASN A 253 3.20 0.80 -6.15
C ASN A 253 4.44 1.41 -6.84
N MET A 254 5.61 0.79 -6.71
CA MET A 254 6.84 1.16 -7.40
C MET A 254 7.28 0.04 -8.32
N LYS A 255 7.65 0.38 -9.54
CA LYS A 255 8.28 -0.51 -10.49
C LYS A 255 9.79 -0.28 -10.47
N ILE A 256 10.54 -1.28 -10.03
CA ILE A 256 12.00 -1.21 -9.92
C ILE A 256 12.58 -2.14 -10.97
N ALA A 257 13.31 -1.57 -11.93
CA ALA A 257 14.10 -2.37 -12.86
C ALA A 257 15.43 -2.74 -12.21
N VAL A 258 15.77 -4.01 -12.24
CA VAL A 258 17.02 -4.55 -11.70
C VAL A 258 17.76 -5.33 -12.78
N MET A 259 19.07 -5.16 -12.84
CA MET A 259 19.96 -5.88 -13.77
C MET A 259 21.34 -6.04 -13.13
N ASN A 260 22.07 -7.05 -13.58
CA ASN A 260 23.39 -7.36 -13.04
C ASN A 260 24.39 -7.58 -14.18
N TYR A 261 25.60 -7.05 -14.01
CA TYR A 261 26.70 -7.19 -14.97
C TYR A 261 28.02 -7.50 -14.27
N THR A 262 28.87 -8.30 -14.90
CA THR A 262 30.27 -8.50 -14.49
C THR A 262 31.24 -7.79 -15.42
N TYR A 263 32.42 -7.42 -14.90
CA TYR A 263 33.49 -6.86 -15.70
C TYR A 263 34.11 -7.88 -16.69
N GLY A 264 33.95 -9.17 -16.41
CA GLY A 264 34.49 -10.26 -17.17
C GLY A 264 34.29 -11.61 -16.48
N VAL A 265 34.86 -12.65 -17.03
CA VAL A 265 34.88 -14.02 -16.52
C VAL A 265 36.34 -14.46 -16.44
N ASP A 266 36.70 -15.24 -15.44
CA ASP A 266 38.06 -15.71 -15.24
C ASP A 266 38.55 -16.55 -16.45
N GLU A 267 39.78 -16.30 -16.91
CA GLU A 267 40.32 -16.90 -18.14
C GLU A 267 40.36 -18.43 -18.06
N ASP A 268 40.67 -18.98 -16.88
CA ASP A 268 40.80 -20.43 -16.64
C ASP A 268 39.46 -21.17 -16.71
N ALA A 269 38.32 -20.46 -16.62
CA ALA A 269 36.97 -21.04 -16.69
C ALA A 269 36.59 -21.51 -18.10
N GLY A 270 37.34 -21.07 -19.15
CA GLY A 270 37.13 -21.50 -20.54
C GLY A 270 35.87 -20.89 -21.18
N PHE A 271 35.40 -19.74 -20.70
CA PHE A 271 34.28 -19.00 -21.28
C PHE A 271 34.59 -18.54 -22.70
N SER A 272 33.66 -18.75 -23.62
CA SER A 272 33.84 -18.47 -25.03
C SER A 272 32.76 -17.58 -25.61
N GLU A 273 32.98 -17.04 -26.81
CA GLU A 273 31.98 -16.24 -27.52
C GLU A 273 30.66 -17.02 -27.76
N ALA A 274 30.76 -18.34 -27.96
CA ALA A 274 29.61 -19.21 -28.16
C ALA A 274 28.68 -19.27 -26.91
N ASP A 275 29.23 -18.98 -25.73
CA ASP A 275 28.53 -19.00 -24.44
C ASP A 275 28.17 -17.57 -23.96
N SER A 276 28.48 -16.54 -24.76
CA SER A 276 28.39 -15.12 -24.40
C SER A 276 26.98 -14.66 -23.98
N TYR A 277 25.92 -15.36 -24.38
CA TYR A 277 24.55 -15.09 -23.91
C TYR A 277 24.30 -15.56 -22.48
N MET A 278 25.10 -16.48 -21.95
CA MET A 278 24.86 -17.13 -20.66
C MET A 278 25.23 -16.24 -19.48
N ILE A 279 26.04 -15.21 -19.66
CA ILE A 279 26.48 -14.30 -18.61
C ILE A 279 26.40 -12.87 -19.12
N ASP A 280 25.86 -11.97 -18.28
CA ASP A 280 25.82 -10.56 -18.60
C ASP A 280 27.16 -9.86 -18.35
N VAL A 281 28.10 -10.12 -19.27
CA VAL A 281 29.38 -9.38 -19.33
C VAL A 281 29.07 -7.94 -19.75
N TYR A 282 29.62 -6.98 -19.02
CA TYR A 282 29.42 -5.55 -19.23
C TYR A 282 29.93 -5.13 -20.63
N SER A 283 29.08 -4.43 -21.36
CA SER A 283 29.48 -3.60 -22.50
C SER A 283 28.59 -2.34 -22.53
N GLU A 284 29.14 -1.23 -22.99
CA GLU A 284 28.40 0.04 -23.03
C GLU A 284 27.14 -0.03 -23.90
N ASP A 285 27.23 -0.74 -25.06
CA ASP A 285 26.08 -0.89 -25.96
C ASP A 285 24.96 -1.72 -25.32
N LYS A 286 25.30 -2.86 -24.67
CA LYS A 286 24.32 -3.69 -23.93
C LYS A 286 23.67 -2.88 -22.83
N VAL A 287 24.45 -2.28 -21.96
CA VAL A 287 23.97 -1.48 -20.83
C VAL A 287 23.08 -0.33 -21.28
N LYS A 288 23.48 0.39 -22.34
CA LYS A 288 22.68 1.48 -22.89
C LYS A 288 21.31 1.01 -23.36
N ALA A 289 21.25 -0.11 -24.10
CA ALA A 289 19.98 -0.67 -24.58
C ALA A 289 19.09 -1.11 -23.41
N ASP A 290 19.68 -1.80 -22.44
CA ASP A 290 18.97 -2.34 -21.28
C ASP A 290 18.43 -1.21 -20.36
N VAL A 291 19.24 -0.17 -20.10
CA VAL A 291 18.80 0.99 -19.31
C VAL A 291 17.70 1.77 -20.05
N GLN A 292 17.77 1.90 -21.38
CA GLN A 292 16.68 2.52 -22.16
C GLN A 292 15.37 1.74 -22.04
N LYS A 293 15.43 0.39 -22.12
CA LYS A 293 14.27 -0.48 -21.89
C LYS A 293 13.73 -0.30 -20.49
N ALA A 294 14.60 -0.39 -19.47
CA ALA A 294 14.25 -0.25 -18.07
C ALA A 294 13.53 1.07 -17.77
N LYS A 295 14.02 2.20 -18.30
CA LYS A 295 13.40 3.53 -18.13
C LYS A 295 12.03 3.66 -18.79
N GLY A 296 11.73 2.84 -19.79
CA GLY A 296 10.39 2.77 -20.41
C GLY A 296 9.38 1.95 -19.60
N GLU A 297 9.85 1.09 -18.70
CA GLU A 297 9.02 0.09 -18.01
C GLU A 297 8.95 0.30 -16.47
N ALA A 298 9.93 1.04 -15.89
CA ALA A 298 10.07 1.18 -14.44
C ALA A 298 10.16 2.64 -13.97
N ASP A 299 9.85 2.83 -12.69
CA ASP A 299 9.93 4.13 -11.99
C ASP A 299 11.37 4.39 -11.45
N PHE A 300 12.16 3.32 -11.22
CA PHE A 300 13.51 3.36 -10.64
C PHE A 300 14.38 2.30 -11.29
N VAL A 301 15.61 2.64 -11.62
CA VAL A 301 16.58 1.74 -12.31
C VAL A 301 17.77 1.48 -11.40
N MET A 302 17.98 0.21 -11.01
CA MET A 302 19.08 -0.23 -10.17
C MET A 302 19.96 -1.22 -10.93
N VAL A 303 21.27 -1.03 -10.85
CA VAL A 303 22.27 -1.91 -11.47
C VAL A 303 23.16 -2.51 -10.39
N PHE A 304 23.29 -3.84 -10.41
CA PHE A 304 24.33 -4.56 -9.68
C PHE A 304 25.52 -4.72 -10.59
N LEU A 305 26.69 -4.29 -10.16
CA LEU A 305 27.91 -4.31 -10.99
C LEU A 305 29.05 -5.04 -10.27
N HIS A 306 29.38 -6.22 -10.73
CA HIS A 306 30.52 -6.96 -10.25
C HIS A 306 31.79 -6.45 -10.95
N ALA A 307 32.49 -5.53 -10.28
CA ALA A 307 33.65 -4.83 -10.85
C ALA A 307 34.51 -4.14 -9.78
N GLY A 308 35.76 -4.02 -10.03
CA GLY A 308 36.74 -3.39 -9.16
C GLY A 308 38.03 -4.20 -9.11
N ALA A 309 39.00 -3.73 -8.36
CA ALA A 309 40.21 -4.49 -8.07
C ALA A 309 40.06 -5.21 -6.73
N GLU A 310 40.25 -6.50 -6.71
CA GLU A 310 40.18 -7.31 -5.48
C GLU A 310 41.14 -6.77 -4.42
N TYR A 311 40.66 -6.78 -3.18
CA TYR A 311 41.35 -6.31 -1.96
C TYR A 311 41.87 -4.87 -2.01
N SER A 312 41.37 -4.04 -2.95
CA SER A 312 41.63 -2.61 -3.01
C SER A 312 40.57 -1.86 -2.22
N GLU A 313 40.99 -0.99 -1.29
CA GLU A 313 40.11 -0.05 -0.61
C GLU A 313 39.80 1.17 -1.50
N GLU A 314 40.59 1.38 -2.58
CA GLU A 314 40.40 2.44 -3.54
C GLU A 314 39.56 1.97 -4.72
N PHE A 315 38.66 2.82 -5.14
CA PHE A 315 37.83 2.57 -6.29
C PHE A 315 38.64 2.62 -7.58
N SER A 316 38.67 1.52 -8.33
CA SER A 316 39.50 1.43 -9.54
C SER A 316 38.98 2.37 -10.64
N ASP A 317 39.93 2.89 -11.48
CA ASP A 317 39.58 3.78 -12.59
C ASP A 317 38.62 3.12 -13.59
N THR A 318 38.77 1.82 -13.85
CA THR A 318 37.89 1.07 -14.76
C THR A 318 36.48 0.91 -14.20
N ALA A 319 36.34 0.66 -12.91
CA ALA A 319 35.02 0.61 -12.27
C ALA A 319 34.38 2.00 -12.26
N ARG A 320 35.18 3.06 -12.01
CA ARG A 320 34.72 4.46 -12.05
C ARG A 320 34.16 4.81 -13.42
N GLN A 321 34.88 4.50 -14.51
CA GLN A 321 34.40 4.76 -15.88
C GLN A 321 33.08 4.08 -16.18
N ARG A 322 32.88 2.83 -15.73
CA ARG A 322 31.59 2.15 -15.88
C ARG A 322 30.47 2.83 -15.10
N ILE A 323 30.73 3.26 -13.87
CA ILE A 323 29.75 3.98 -13.06
C ILE A 323 29.42 5.35 -13.66
N ASP A 324 30.43 6.09 -14.16
CA ASP A 324 30.22 7.37 -14.86
C ASP A 324 29.32 7.15 -16.10
N PHE A 325 29.53 6.06 -16.84
CA PHE A 325 28.68 5.71 -17.97
C PHE A 325 27.24 5.39 -17.51
N LEU A 326 27.05 4.59 -16.46
CA LEU A 326 25.73 4.28 -15.90
C LEU A 326 24.99 5.56 -15.47
N ALA A 327 25.69 6.48 -14.82
CA ALA A 327 25.14 7.78 -14.44
C ALA A 327 24.70 8.60 -15.68
N ALA A 328 25.51 8.58 -16.74
CA ALA A 328 25.17 9.26 -18.00
C ALA A 328 23.94 8.62 -18.72
N GLN A 329 23.70 7.32 -18.55
CA GLN A 329 22.47 6.66 -19.05
C GLN A 329 21.25 6.93 -18.18
N GLY A 330 21.43 7.46 -16.95
CA GLY A 330 20.34 7.84 -16.05
C GLY A 330 19.90 6.71 -15.10
N VAL A 331 20.83 5.81 -14.73
CA VAL A 331 20.64 4.83 -13.65
C VAL A 331 20.46 5.56 -12.32
N ASP A 332 19.59 5.08 -11.45
CA ASP A 332 19.25 5.72 -10.19
C ASP A 332 20.06 5.18 -9.00
N ALA A 333 20.46 3.90 -9.05
CA ALA A 333 21.33 3.30 -8.05
C ALA A 333 22.28 2.25 -8.68
N VAL A 334 23.52 2.20 -8.18
CA VAL A 334 24.50 1.17 -8.51
C VAL A 334 25.04 0.55 -7.22
N ILE A 335 25.01 -0.77 -7.13
CA ILE A 335 25.58 -1.53 -6.02
C ILE A 335 26.67 -2.42 -6.59
N CYS A 336 27.92 -2.19 -6.17
CA CYS A 336 29.06 -2.94 -6.67
C CYS A 336 29.49 -4.04 -5.70
N SER A 337 30.07 -5.10 -6.29
CA SER A 337 30.71 -6.25 -5.66
C SER A 337 32.05 -6.57 -6.36
N ASN A 338 32.79 -7.57 -5.96
CA ASN A 338 34.10 -8.02 -6.41
C ASN A 338 35.32 -7.54 -5.59
N PRO A 339 35.40 -6.30 -5.04
CA PRO A 339 36.62 -5.92 -4.29
C PRO A 339 36.85 -6.72 -3.00
N HIS A 340 35.87 -7.47 -2.50
CA HIS A 340 35.92 -8.28 -1.26
C HIS A 340 36.25 -7.49 0.00
N VAL A 341 36.36 -6.18 -0.09
CA VAL A 341 36.54 -5.23 1.02
C VAL A 341 35.57 -4.07 0.86
N LEU A 342 35.23 -3.45 1.98
CA LEU A 342 34.37 -2.30 1.98
C LEU A 342 35.02 -1.11 1.27
N GLN A 343 34.27 -0.44 0.41
CA GLN A 343 34.63 0.83 -0.19
C GLN A 343 33.56 1.90 0.12
N SER A 344 33.79 3.12 -0.34
CA SER A 344 32.89 4.25 -0.10
C SER A 344 31.51 4.07 -0.72
N TYR A 345 30.54 4.77 -0.15
CA TYR A 345 29.22 4.93 -0.78
C TYR A 345 28.80 6.40 -0.73
N GLY A 346 27.85 6.79 -1.59
CA GLY A 346 27.31 8.15 -1.60
C GLY A 346 26.51 8.49 -2.85
N MET A 347 26.05 9.72 -2.89
CA MET A 347 25.30 10.28 -4.01
C MET A 347 26.22 10.89 -5.05
N MET A 348 26.06 10.47 -6.31
CA MET A 348 26.82 10.95 -7.47
C MET A 348 25.90 11.81 -8.36
N PRO A 349 26.27 13.06 -8.72
CA PRO A 349 25.47 13.89 -9.62
C PRO A 349 25.36 13.30 -11.02
N ARG A 350 24.16 13.35 -11.61
CA ARG A 350 23.89 12.98 -13.00
C ARG A 350 23.70 14.21 -13.88
N GLN A 351 23.81 14.03 -15.20
CA GLN A 351 23.66 15.13 -16.16
C GLN A 351 22.23 15.70 -16.23
N ASP A 352 21.21 14.91 -15.83
CA ASP A 352 19.81 15.34 -15.78
C ASP A 352 19.44 16.14 -14.52
N GLY A 353 20.43 16.48 -13.68
CA GLY A 353 20.26 17.24 -12.44
C GLY A 353 19.80 16.41 -11.25
N LYS A 354 19.62 15.10 -11.41
CA LYS A 354 19.36 14.15 -10.32
C LYS A 354 20.65 13.58 -9.76
N ASN A 355 20.55 12.75 -8.75
CA ASN A 355 21.66 12.00 -8.19
C ASN A 355 21.44 10.49 -8.36
N MET A 356 22.53 9.78 -8.56
CA MET A 356 22.61 8.32 -8.52
C MET A 356 23.23 7.89 -7.19
N LEU A 357 22.61 6.94 -6.50
CA LEU A 357 23.21 6.31 -5.33
C LEU A 357 24.27 5.29 -5.79
N VAL A 358 25.45 5.32 -5.21
CA VAL A 358 26.54 4.40 -5.52
C VAL A 358 27.07 3.77 -4.25
N TYR A 359 27.08 2.45 -4.18
CA TYR A 359 27.89 1.67 -3.24
C TYR A 359 29.05 1.07 -4.05
N SER A 360 30.27 1.55 -3.79
CA SER A 360 31.46 1.15 -4.56
C SER A 360 31.91 -0.29 -4.26
N SER A 361 31.66 -0.78 -3.07
CA SER A 361 31.73 -2.20 -2.68
C SER A 361 31.11 -2.41 -1.31
N LEU A 362 30.33 -3.46 -1.17
CA LEU A 362 29.81 -3.94 0.12
C LEU A 362 30.74 -4.96 0.79
N GLY A 363 31.88 -5.31 0.15
CA GLY A 363 32.78 -6.34 0.65
C GLY A 363 32.16 -7.74 0.63
N ASN A 364 32.71 -8.66 1.40
CA ASN A 364 32.15 -10.00 1.55
C ASN A 364 30.96 -10.01 2.50
N PHE A 365 29.88 -10.66 2.12
CA PHE A 365 28.76 -10.96 3.00
C PHE A 365 29.07 -12.21 3.84
N VAL A 366 29.45 -13.30 3.19
CA VAL A 366 29.90 -14.54 3.83
C VAL A 366 31.18 -15.00 3.15
N SER A 367 32.25 -15.13 3.90
CA SER A 367 33.57 -15.55 3.41
C SER A 367 34.41 -16.10 4.56
N ALA A 368 35.30 -17.04 4.25
CA ALA A 368 36.39 -17.48 5.12
C ALA A 368 37.70 -16.84 4.71
N ASP A 369 37.70 -15.57 4.31
CA ASP A 369 38.88 -14.84 3.90
C ASP A 369 39.95 -14.83 5.02
N VAL A 370 41.21 -14.93 4.62
CA VAL A 370 42.36 -14.87 5.54
C VAL A 370 42.79 -13.43 5.86
N GLN A 371 42.35 -12.47 5.07
CA GLN A 371 42.61 -11.05 5.31
C GLN A 371 41.52 -10.45 6.19
N VAL A 372 41.90 -9.77 7.29
CA VAL A 372 40.95 -9.15 8.21
C VAL A 372 39.96 -8.21 7.50
N ARG A 373 40.41 -7.52 6.46
CA ARG A 373 39.55 -6.61 5.66
C ARG A 373 38.44 -7.35 4.90
N GLY A 374 38.75 -8.56 4.41
CA GLY A 374 37.79 -9.42 3.72
C GLY A 374 36.79 -10.12 4.67
N LEU A 375 36.97 -9.99 5.99
CA LEU A 375 36.01 -10.48 7.00
C LEU A 375 34.98 -9.44 7.42
N VAL A 376 35.05 -8.22 6.87
CA VAL A 376 34.13 -7.14 7.19
C VAL A 376 33.31 -6.79 5.97
N GLY A 377 32.03 -7.09 6.00
CA GLY A 377 31.06 -6.73 4.97
C GLY A 377 30.09 -5.64 5.40
N GLY A 378 29.46 -4.99 4.44
CA GLY A 378 28.42 -4.00 4.62
C GLY A 378 27.04 -4.54 4.21
N MET A 379 26.04 -4.00 4.84
CA MET A 379 24.64 -4.15 4.43
C MET A 379 24.15 -2.77 4.01
N ALA A 380 23.85 -2.58 2.72
CA ALA A 380 23.22 -1.38 2.23
C ALA A 380 21.75 -1.38 2.66
N ASP A 381 21.33 -0.36 3.40
CA ASP A 381 19.95 -0.13 3.82
C ASP A 381 19.44 1.10 3.06
N ILE A 382 18.50 0.91 2.14
CA ILE A 382 18.04 1.91 1.20
C ILE A 382 16.53 2.09 1.33
N THR A 383 16.10 3.32 1.61
CA THR A 383 14.69 3.67 1.56
C THR A 383 14.38 4.40 0.26
N LEU A 384 13.53 3.80 -0.57
CA LEU A 384 12.96 4.44 -1.76
C LEU A 384 11.62 5.06 -1.40
N LYS A 385 11.33 6.24 -1.96
CA LYS A 385 10.05 6.92 -1.79
C LYS A 385 9.48 7.38 -3.12
N LYS A 386 8.20 7.05 -3.34
CA LYS A 386 7.41 7.57 -4.46
C LYS A 386 6.68 8.84 -4.04
N ASP A 387 6.90 9.92 -4.76
CA ASP A 387 6.15 11.16 -4.57
C ASP A 387 4.71 11.00 -5.08
N GLY A 388 3.74 11.21 -4.21
CA GLY A 388 2.32 10.98 -4.52
C GLY A 388 1.73 11.97 -5.54
N LYS A 389 2.45 13.06 -5.89
CA LYS A 389 1.98 14.08 -6.85
C LYS A 389 2.63 13.90 -8.22
N THR A 390 3.94 13.65 -8.24
CA THR A 390 4.72 13.52 -9.47
C THR A 390 4.83 12.10 -9.95
N GLY A 391 4.67 11.11 -9.05
CA GLY A 391 4.92 9.70 -9.31
C GLY A 391 6.41 9.34 -9.36
N GLU A 392 7.30 10.28 -9.12
CA GLU A 392 8.75 10.06 -9.14
C GLU A 392 9.20 9.24 -7.95
N VAL A 393 10.05 8.24 -8.19
CA VAL A 393 10.72 7.45 -7.15
C VAL A 393 12.13 7.97 -6.94
N SER A 394 12.53 8.14 -5.70
CA SER A 394 13.85 8.64 -5.32
C SER A 394 14.36 7.97 -4.04
N VAL A 395 15.69 7.98 -3.86
CA VAL A 395 16.32 7.56 -2.61
C VAL A 395 16.06 8.61 -1.54
N ARG A 396 15.42 8.20 -0.43
CA ARG A 396 15.15 9.08 0.73
C ARG A 396 16.21 8.93 1.82
N GLY A 397 16.70 7.72 2.01
CA GLY A 397 17.73 7.38 2.99
C GLY A 397 18.61 6.25 2.48
N SER A 398 19.88 6.27 2.88
CA SER A 398 20.84 5.20 2.58
C SER A 398 21.87 5.14 3.71
N HIS A 399 22.16 3.95 4.19
CA HIS A 399 23.10 3.67 5.26
C HIS A 399 24.00 2.51 4.91
#